data_2c7196ab6df0517d3681af4fee655c6e
#
_entry.id   2c7196ab6df0517d3681af4fee655c6e
#
_cell.length_a   1.000
_cell.length_b   1.000
_cell.length_c   1.000
_cell.angle_alpha   90.00
_cell.angle_beta   90.00
_cell.angle_gamma   90.00
#
_symmetry.space_group_name_H-M   'P 1'
#
loop_
_entity.id
_entity.type
_entity.pdbx_description
1 polymer ?
#
loop_
_entity_poly.entity_id
_entity_poly.type
_entity_poly.pdbx_seq_one_letter_code
_entity_poly.pdbx_strand_id
1 'polypeptide(L)'
;MGKPRYRSAERWRSFGFAEFSGICLKNRRIKFKGLSSSIKINFHRELPKGAEIKSCVFTKIANNWYVAFQIKVDAPEKLQNIKNAIGIDVGLNNFIFGSDGSSIPNPRFARKAERKIAEYNRRLARCRKGSNRRKKVKLQLAKAHWAVKNARRTFLHQWSRALVDKYDLICHEDLKVSNMVRSNMAKSIYDAGWSTLFEFIAYKAEGAGKHVRVVDPRFTSQECPGCGVRRRKSLSQRLHMCELCGLEIDRDHAAAQIILSRGVVTPGQVAGNIGFEIPN
;
A
#
# COMPACT_ATOMS: atom_id res chain seq x y z
N MET A 1 1.25 33.97 14.61
CA MET A 1 0.21 32.94 14.34
C MET A 1 -0.92 33.59 13.55
N GLY A 2 -1.30 33.04 12.37
CA GLY A 2 -2.42 33.56 11.57
C GLY A 2 -3.76 33.24 12.24
N LYS A 3 -4.74 34.18 12.13
CA LYS A 3 -6.09 33.94 12.64
C LYS A 3 -6.73 32.72 11.94
N PRO A 4 -7.48 31.86 12.68
CA PRO A 4 -8.21 30.75 12.08
C PRO A 4 -9.12 31.23 10.97
N ARG A 5 -9.04 30.61 9.76
CA ARG A 5 -9.94 30.97 8.67
C ARG A 5 -11.22 30.17 8.80
N TYR A 6 -12.35 30.85 8.83
CA TYR A 6 -13.68 30.24 8.80
C TYR A 6 -13.87 29.41 7.52
N ARG A 7 -14.35 28.18 7.66
CA ARG A 7 -14.78 27.34 6.54
C ARG A 7 -16.29 27.34 6.46
N SER A 8 -16.83 27.75 5.32
CA SER A 8 -18.27 27.62 5.07
C SER A 8 -18.72 26.16 5.15
N ALA A 9 -19.99 25.91 5.50
CA ALA A 9 -20.58 24.57 5.58
C ALA A 9 -20.40 23.76 4.29
N GLU A 10 -20.42 24.40 3.10
CA GLU A 10 -20.17 23.75 1.82
C GLU A 10 -18.75 23.21 1.65
N ARG A 11 -17.78 23.73 2.39
CA ARG A 11 -16.38 23.31 2.39
C ARG A 11 -16.06 22.31 3.49
N TRP A 12 -16.97 22.05 4.39
CA TRP A 12 -16.82 21.04 5.43
C TRP A 12 -16.90 19.64 4.80
N ARG A 13 -15.81 18.89 4.92
CA ARG A 13 -15.70 17.55 4.33
C ARG A 13 -15.32 16.48 5.35
N SER A 14 -15.00 16.86 6.56
CA SER A 14 -14.67 15.90 7.62
C SER A 14 -14.96 16.51 8.99
N PHE A 15 -15.43 15.67 9.88
CA PHE A 15 -15.54 15.94 11.32
C PHE A 15 -15.28 14.62 12.04
N GLY A 16 -14.82 14.71 13.27
CA GLY A 16 -14.51 13.53 14.08
C GLY A 16 -14.77 13.74 15.54
N PHE A 17 -14.81 12.63 16.24
CA PHE A 17 -14.94 12.55 17.67
C PHE A 17 -13.68 11.87 18.20
N ALA A 18 -12.92 12.58 19.04
CA ALA A 18 -11.68 12.08 19.64
C ALA A 18 -11.95 10.92 20.61
N GLU A 19 -13.13 10.95 21.21
CA GLU A 19 -13.62 9.90 22.11
C GLU A 19 -14.95 9.36 21.59
N PHE A 20 -15.20 8.08 21.80
CA PHE A 20 -16.46 7.44 21.40
C PHE A 20 -17.52 7.51 22.53
N SER A 21 -17.43 8.53 23.39
CA SER A 21 -18.39 8.80 24.47
C SER A 21 -19.64 9.50 23.90
N GLY A 22 -20.82 9.11 24.39
CA GLY A 22 -22.09 9.65 23.89
C GLY A 22 -22.46 9.23 22.48
N ILE A 23 -21.74 8.26 21.90
CA ILE A 23 -22.01 7.67 20.59
C ILE A 23 -22.33 6.20 20.78
N CYS A 24 -23.44 5.75 20.19
CA CYS A 24 -23.85 4.36 20.25
C CYS A 24 -23.87 3.76 18.84
N LEU A 25 -23.18 2.63 18.67
CA LEU A 25 -23.21 1.84 17.43
C LEU A 25 -23.99 0.55 17.70
N LYS A 26 -25.20 0.45 17.18
CA LYS A 26 -26.07 -0.73 17.31
C LYS A 26 -26.78 -1.01 15.98
N ASN A 27 -26.87 -2.29 15.60
CA ASN A 27 -27.57 -2.70 14.38
C ASN A 27 -27.14 -1.95 13.10
N ARG A 28 -25.83 -1.76 12.92
CA ARG A 28 -25.26 -1.00 11.80
C ARG A 28 -25.76 0.44 11.71
N ARG A 29 -26.17 1.03 12.83
CA ARG A 29 -26.58 2.43 12.93
C ARG A 29 -25.79 3.12 14.02
N ILE A 30 -25.36 4.34 13.72
CA ILE A 30 -24.72 5.24 14.67
C ILE A 30 -25.78 6.24 15.19
N LYS A 31 -25.83 6.40 16.50
CA LYS A 31 -26.67 7.40 17.18
C LYS A 31 -25.78 8.26 18.05
N PHE A 32 -25.98 9.56 17.96
CA PHE A 32 -25.29 10.54 18.80
C PHE A 32 -26.21 10.96 19.96
N LYS A 33 -25.62 11.19 21.15
CA LYS A 33 -26.35 11.74 22.30
C LYS A 33 -26.93 13.11 21.90
N GLY A 34 -28.21 13.34 22.20
CA GLY A 34 -28.92 14.57 21.85
C GLY A 34 -29.52 14.63 20.45
N LEU A 35 -29.30 13.62 19.59
CA LEU A 35 -29.99 13.52 18.30
C LEU A 35 -31.06 12.44 18.35
N SER A 36 -32.26 12.75 17.86
CA SER A 36 -33.38 11.82 17.74
C SER A 36 -33.15 10.77 16.64
N SER A 37 -32.43 11.15 15.57
CA SER A 37 -32.17 10.30 14.42
C SER A 37 -30.86 9.52 14.52
N SER A 38 -30.78 8.42 13.77
CA SER A 38 -29.57 7.58 13.67
C SER A 38 -29.14 7.43 12.21
N ILE A 39 -27.85 7.32 11.98
CA ILE A 39 -27.26 7.19 10.63
C ILE A 39 -26.97 5.72 10.35
N LYS A 40 -27.51 5.20 9.24
CA LYS A 40 -27.18 3.82 8.77
C LYS A 40 -25.76 3.78 8.21
N ILE A 41 -25.00 2.76 8.59
CA ILE A 41 -23.64 2.52 8.11
C ILE A 41 -23.62 1.19 7.33
N ASN A 42 -23.03 1.25 6.15
CA ASN A 42 -22.75 0.06 5.37
C ASN A 42 -21.34 -0.44 5.74
N PHE A 43 -21.28 -1.43 6.61
CA PHE A 43 -20.02 -2.09 6.98
C PHE A 43 -19.54 -2.95 5.81
N HIS A 44 -18.30 -2.77 5.40
CA HIS A 44 -17.64 -3.64 4.42
C HIS A 44 -16.96 -4.85 5.07
N ARG A 45 -16.76 -4.80 6.38
CA ARG A 45 -16.26 -5.89 7.24
C ARG A 45 -16.77 -5.69 8.64
N GLU A 46 -16.90 -6.76 9.39
CA GLU A 46 -17.26 -6.72 10.80
C GLU A 46 -16.09 -6.19 11.65
N LEU A 47 -16.43 -5.63 12.80
CA LEU A 47 -15.42 -5.25 13.79
C LEU A 47 -14.87 -6.54 14.43
N PRO A 48 -13.58 -6.62 14.75
CA PRO A 48 -13.01 -7.73 15.49
C PRO A 48 -13.76 -7.95 16.81
N LYS A 49 -13.89 -9.21 17.23
CA LYS A 49 -14.48 -9.54 18.54
C LYS A 49 -13.64 -8.88 19.65
N GLY A 50 -14.31 -8.29 20.62
CA GLY A 50 -13.63 -7.58 21.72
C GLY A 50 -13.05 -6.21 21.36
N ALA A 51 -13.21 -5.73 20.12
CA ALA A 51 -12.70 -4.43 19.72
C ALA A 51 -13.43 -3.29 20.44
N GLU A 52 -12.67 -2.44 21.12
CA GLU A 52 -13.16 -1.21 21.72
C GLU A 52 -13.00 -0.07 20.73
N ILE A 53 -14.11 0.63 20.41
CA ILE A 53 -14.05 1.82 19.54
C ILE A 53 -13.59 3.00 20.37
N LYS A 54 -12.45 3.60 20.05
CA LYS A 54 -11.88 4.75 20.73
C LYS A 54 -12.33 6.08 20.13
N SER A 55 -12.35 6.15 18.80
CA SER A 55 -12.71 7.39 18.09
C SER A 55 -13.36 7.08 16.75
N CYS A 56 -13.98 8.08 16.15
CA CYS A 56 -14.46 7.98 14.78
C CYS A 56 -14.30 9.29 14.00
N VAL A 57 -14.07 9.16 12.70
CA VAL A 57 -13.94 10.31 11.78
C VAL A 57 -14.86 10.09 10.59
N PHE A 58 -15.71 11.07 10.33
CA PHE A 58 -16.58 11.13 9.16
C PHE A 58 -15.90 11.96 8.07
N THR A 59 -15.84 11.45 6.86
CA THR A 59 -15.21 12.12 5.72
C THR A 59 -16.11 12.06 4.50
N LYS A 60 -16.35 13.22 3.86
CA LYS A 60 -17.07 13.31 2.58
C LYS A 60 -16.10 13.25 1.42
N ILE A 61 -16.22 12.23 0.58
CA ILE A 61 -15.42 12.05 -0.63
C ILE A 61 -16.34 12.01 -1.83
N ALA A 62 -16.13 12.94 -2.77
CA ALA A 62 -17.05 13.20 -3.87
C ALA A 62 -18.47 13.52 -3.33
N ASN A 63 -19.41 12.59 -3.41
CA ASN A 63 -20.77 12.78 -2.89
C ASN A 63 -21.18 11.75 -1.83
N ASN A 64 -20.23 10.95 -1.35
CA ASN A 64 -20.45 9.88 -0.37
C ASN A 64 -19.80 10.24 0.97
N TRP A 65 -20.44 9.84 2.07
CA TRP A 65 -19.88 9.90 3.40
C TRP A 65 -19.28 8.55 3.79
N TYR A 66 -18.12 8.60 4.40
CA TYR A 66 -17.41 7.46 4.97
C TYR A 66 -17.17 7.71 6.44
N VAL A 67 -17.21 6.66 7.24
CA VAL A 67 -16.79 6.69 8.64
C VAL A 67 -15.60 5.75 8.82
N ALA A 68 -14.56 6.22 9.49
CA ALA A 68 -13.44 5.44 9.96
C ALA A 68 -13.52 5.35 11.48
N PHE A 69 -13.43 4.14 12.03
CA PHE A 69 -13.34 3.88 13.45
C PHE A 69 -11.90 3.58 13.81
N GLN A 70 -11.39 4.21 14.84
CA GLN A 70 -10.18 3.78 15.51
C GLN A 70 -10.58 2.80 16.60
N ILE A 71 -10.04 1.60 16.54
CA ILE A 71 -10.35 0.53 17.48
C ILE A 71 -9.10 0.11 18.23
N LYS A 72 -9.28 -0.24 19.50
CA LYS A 72 -8.27 -0.94 20.30
C LYS A 72 -8.57 -2.42 20.21
N VAL A 73 -7.57 -3.20 19.88
CA VAL A 73 -7.58 -4.67 19.89
C VAL A 73 -6.30 -5.15 20.56
N ASP A 74 -6.34 -6.31 21.17
CA ASP A 74 -5.13 -6.94 21.68
C ASP A 74 -4.25 -7.37 20.50
N ALA A 75 -2.96 -7.06 20.59
CA ALA A 75 -1.99 -7.50 19.59
C ALA A 75 -1.71 -9.00 19.77
N PRO A 76 -1.69 -9.78 18.69
CA PRO A 76 -1.30 -11.17 18.77
C PRO A 76 0.19 -11.29 19.14
N GLU A 77 0.55 -12.38 19.80
CA GLU A 77 1.96 -12.70 20.02
C GLU A 77 2.69 -12.91 18.70
N LYS A 78 3.95 -12.49 18.65
CA LYS A 78 4.77 -12.71 17.46
C LYS A 78 5.14 -14.16 17.31
N LEU A 79 5.11 -14.67 16.09
CA LEU A 79 5.55 -16.01 15.75
C LEU A 79 7.01 -16.20 16.17
N GLN A 80 7.28 -17.24 16.96
CA GLN A 80 8.63 -17.58 17.39
C GLN A 80 9.41 -18.30 16.27
N ASN A 81 8.71 -19.11 15.47
CA ASN A 81 9.30 -19.89 14.40
C ASN A 81 8.78 -19.41 13.04
N ILE A 82 9.70 -19.02 12.16
CA ILE A 82 9.43 -18.61 10.79
C ILE A 82 9.54 -19.85 9.89
N LYS A 83 8.44 -20.28 9.28
CA LYS A 83 8.40 -21.42 8.36
C LYS A 83 8.51 -20.97 6.91
N ASN A 84 7.78 -19.92 6.56
CA ASN A 84 7.68 -19.41 5.20
C ASN A 84 8.18 -17.98 5.13
N ALA A 85 9.19 -17.73 4.30
CA ALA A 85 9.75 -16.40 4.11
C ALA A 85 9.74 -16.02 2.62
N ILE A 86 9.58 -14.73 2.32
CA ILE A 86 9.68 -14.19 0.97
C ILE A 86 10.44 -12.87 0.95
N GLY A 87 11.31 -12.71 -0.05
CA GLY A 87 11.82 -11.41 -0.46
C GLY A 87 10.98 -10.88 -1.62
N ILE A 88 10.63 -9.60 -1.58
CA ILE A 88 9.88 -8.96 -2.65
C ILE A 88 10.64 -7.77 -3.22
N ASP A 89 10.84 -7.80 -4.54
CA ASP A 89 11.28 -6.65 -5.33
C ASP A 89 10.07 -5.95 -5.95
N VAL A 90 10.06 -4.62 -6.00
CA VAL A 90 8.95 -3.84 -6.56
C VAL A 90 9.39 -3.06 -7.79
N GLY A 91 8.61 -3.16 -8.84
CA GLY A 91 8.96 -2.58 -10.14
C GLY A 91 7.79 -1.90 -10.86
N LEU A 92 8.11 -1.24 -11.98
CA LEU A 92 7.12 -0.62 -12.85
C LEU A 92 6.59 -1.56 -13.94
N ASN A 93 7.32 -2.61 -14.28
CA ASN A 93 6.85 -3.65 -15.20
C ASN A 93 6.02 -4.68 -14.44
N ASN A 94 6.65 -5.46 -13.60
CA ASN A 94 5.98 -6.22 -12.56
C ASN A 94 5.82 -5.31 -11.33
N PHE A 95 4.64 -5.32 -10.73
CA PHE A 95 4.37 -4.56 -9.52
C PHE A 95 5.14 -5.12 -8.32
N ILE A 96 5.18 -6.46 -8.23
CA ILE A 96 5.98 -7.23 -7.27
C ILE A 96 6.60 -8.40 -8.03
N PHE A 97 7.84 -8.73 -7.69
CA PHE A 97 8.49 -9.98 -8.02
C PHE A 97 8.92 -10.66 -6.72
N GLY A 98 8.53 -11.90 -6.50
CA GLY A 98 8.83 -12.69 -5.32
C GLY A 98 10.10 -13.54 -5.49
N SER A 99 10.81 -13.80 -4.40
CA SER A 99 11.95 -14.71 -4.38
C SER A 99 11.59 -16.18 -4.69
N ASP A 100 10.29 -16.51 -4.63
CA ASP A 100 9.73 -17.81 -5.06
C ASP A 100 9.41 -17.87 -6.56
N GLY A 101 9.84 -16.87 -7.35
CA GLY A 101 9.57 -16.77 -8.79
C GLY A 101 8.17 -16.23 -9.12
N SER A 102 7.31 -15.99 -8.15
CA SER A 102 5.99 -15.42 -8.38
C SER A 102 6.09 -13.96 -8.81
N SER A 103 5.22 -13.52 -9.71
CA SER A 103 5.17 -12.14 -10.13
C SER A 103 3.74 -11.61 -10.20
N ILE A 104 3.58 -10.33 -9.90
CA ILE A 104 2.31 -9.61 -9.95
C ILE A 104 2.45 -8.49 -10.97
N PRO A 105 1.67 -8.48 -12.06
CA PRO A 105 1.77 -7.44 -13.07
C PRO A 105 1.29 -6.09 -12.55
N ASN A 106 1.89 -5.01 -13.06
CA ASN A 106 1.48 -3.65 -12.69
C ASN A 106 0.17 -3.25 -13.40
N PRO A 107 -0.91 -2.97 -12.66
CA PRO A 107 -2.23 -2.68 -13.22
C PRO A 107 -2.33 -1.31 -13.90
N ARG A 108 -1.43 -0.36 -13.61
CA ARG A 108 -1.33 0.99 -14.22
C ARG A 108 -2.67 1.74 -14.23
N PHE A 109 -3.33 1.83 -13.08
CA PHE A 109 -4.68 2.40 -12.92
C PHE A 109 -4.82 3.84 -13.42
N ALA A 110 -3.83 4.71 -13.15
CA ALA A 110 -3.87 6.10 -13.59
C ALA A 110 -3.77 6.20 -15.11
N ARG A 111 -2.93 5.37 -15.76
CA ARG A 111 -2.81 5.34 -17.22
C ARG A 111 -4.11 4.92 -17.90
N LYS A 112 -4.81 3.90 -17.36
CA LYS A 112 -6.12 3.46 -17.87
C LYS A 112 -7.20 4.55 -17.78
N ALA A 113 -7.14 5.40 -16.76
CA ALA A 113 -8.11 6.48 -16.54
C ALA A 113 -7.71 7.81 -17.20
N GLU A 114 -6.53 7.94 -17.77
CA GLU A 114 -5.94 9.19 -18.25
C GLU A 114 -6.81 9.92 -19.27
N ARG A 115 -7.30 9.22 -20.29
CA ARG A 115 -8.18 9.81 -21.33
C ARG A 115 -9.44 10.44 -20.72
N LYS A 116 -10.10 9.73 -19.82
CA LYS A 116 -11.33 10.18 -19.15
C LYS A 116 -11.06 11.40 -18.24
N ILE A 117 -9.98 11.38 -17.49
CA ILE A 117 -9.59 12.49 -16.63
C ILE A 117 -9.21 13.71 -17.47
N ALA A 118 -8.46 13.55 -18.56
CA ALA A 118 -8.11 14.63 -19.48
C ALA A 118 -9.35 15.24 -20.15
N GLU A 119 -10.32 14.42 -20.54
CA GLU A 119 -11.61 14.93 -21.08
C GLU A 119 -12.34 15.79 -20.05
N TYR A 120 -12.50 15.31 -18.82
CA TYR A 120 -13.16 16.10 -17.77
C TYR A 120 -12.42 17.40 -17.46
N ASN A 121 -11.08 17.40 -17.49
CA ASN A 121 -10.28 18.61 -17.32
C ASN A 121 -10.53 19.61 -18.45
N ARG A 122 -10.56 19.18 -19.73
CA ARG A 122 -10.90 20.03 -20.88
C ARG A 122 -12.33 20.59 -20.75
N ARG A 123 -13.30 19.76 -20.38
CA ARG A 123 -14.69 20.22 -20.14
C ARG A 123 -14.77 21.22 -18.98
N LEU A 124 -14.01 21.00 -17.90
CA LEU A 124 -13.98 21.90 -16.75
C LEU A 124 -13.38 23.27 -17.11
N ALA A 125 -12.32 23.29 -17.95
CA ALA A 125 -11.69 24.52 -18.42
C ALA A 125 -12.67 25.40 -19.24
N ARG A 126 -13.55 24.77 -20.04
CA ARG A 126 -14.55 25.47 -20.87
C ARG A 126 -15.78 25.94 -20.09
N CYS A 127 -15.95 25.57 -18.82
CA CYS A 127 -17.11 25.98 -18.03
C CYS A 127 -16.87 27.31 -17.32
N ARG A 128 -17.88 28.24 -17.37
CA ARG A 128 -17.83 29.49 -16.61
C ARG A 128 -17.68 29.23 -15.12
N LYS A 129 -16.78 29.96 -14.46
CA LYS A 129 -16.58 29.88 -12.99
C LYS A 129 -17.91 30.16 -12.27
N GLY A 130 -18.22 29.37 -11.24
CA GLY A 130 -19.46 29.50 -10.45
C GLY A 130 -20.70 28.80 -11.06
N SER A 131 -20.70 28.43 -12.34
CA SER A 131 -21.89 27.85 -13.01
C SER A 131 -22.24 26.45 -12.46
N ASN A 132 -23.53 26.09 -12.52
CA ASN A 132 -23.97 24.74 -12.14
C ASN A 132 -23.40 23.65 -13.05
N ARG A 133 -23.18 23.95 -14.34
CA ARG A 133 -22.48 23.05 -15.27
C ARG A 133 -21.05 22.74 -14.77
N ARG A 134 -20.31 23.77 -14.32
CA ARG A 134 -18.97 23.59 -13.74
C ARG A 134 -18.99 22.74 -12.48
N LYS A 135 -19.99 22.95 -11.58
CA LYS A 135 -20.15 22.12 -10.36
C LYS A 135 -20.36 20.65 -10.72
N LYS A 136 -21.21 20.34 -11.72
CA LYS A 136 -21.46 18.98 -12.21
C LYS A 136 -20.19 18.33 -12.79
N VAL A 137 -19.45 19.04 -13.67
CA VAL A 137 -18.20 18.51 -14.26
C VAL A 137 -17.13 18.30 -13.20
N LYS A 138 -17.01 19.23 -12.24
CA LYS A 138 -16.07 19.08 -11.09
C LYS A 138 -16.38 17.82 -10.27
N LEU A 139 -17.65 17.51 -10.05
CA LEU A 139 -18.05 16.27 -9.37
C LEU A 139 -17.69 15.03 -10.18
N GLN A 140 -17.91 15.04 -11.51
CA GLN A 140 -17.52 13.94 -12.40
C GLN A 140 -16.00 13.70 -12.39
N LEU A 141 -15.21 14.76 -12.44
CA LEU A 141 -13.74 14.69 -12.33
C LEU A 141 -13.32 14.11 -10.97
N ALA A 142 -13.93 14.60 -9.87
CA ALA A 142 -13.65 14.08 -8.53
C ALA A 142 -13.99 12.59 -8.41
N LYS A 143 -15.11 12.14 -8.98
CA LYS A 143 -15.48 10.72 -9.02
C LYS A 143 -14.48 9.88 -9.83
N ALA A 144 -13.98 10.40 -10.97
CA ALA A 144 -12.97 9.70 -11.78
C ALA A 144 -11.65 9.51 -11.02
N HIS A 145 -11.15 10.57 -10.37
CA HIS A 145 -9.96 10.46 -9.50
C HIS A 145 -10.17 9.51 -8.32
N TRP A 146 -11.35 9.57 -7.71
CA TRP A 146 -11.70 8.66 -6.61
C TRP A 146 -11.73 7.20 -7.04
N ALA A 147 -12.27 6.92 -8.23
CA ALA A 147 -12.29 5.56 -8.77
C ALA A 147 -10.88 4.99 -8.95
N VAL A 148 -9.94 5.79 -9.49
CA VAL A 148 -8.53 5.39 -9.62
C VAL A 148 -7.90 5.13 -8.25
N LYS A 149 -8.07 6.06 -7.30
CA LYS A 149 -7.55 5.91 -5.94
C LYS A 149 -8.09 4.66 -5.27
N ASN A 150 -9.39 4.40 -5.42
CA ASN A 150 -10.05 3.26 -4.79
C ASN A 150 -9.61 1.93 -5.41
N ALA A 151 -9.54 1.85 -6.75
CA ALA A 151 -9.06 0.66 -7.45
C ALA A 151 -7.62 0.30 -7.04
N ARG A 152 -6.72 1.29 -6.99
CA ARG A 152 -5.36 1.11 -6.48
C ARG A 152 -5.36 0.62 -5.05
N ARG A 153 -6.11 1.28 -4.15
CA ARG A 153 -6.16 0.90 -2.74
C ARG A 153 -6.68 -0.51 -2.54
N THR A 154 -7.71 -0.91 -3.28
CA THR A 154 -8.25 -2.28 -3.26
C THR A 154 -7.19 -3.29 -3.67
N PHE A 155 -6.49 -3.04 -4.78
CA PHE A 155 -5.39 -3.87 -5.26
C PHE A 155 -4.29 -4.02 -4.20
N LEU A 156 -3.84 -2.91 -3.61
CA LEU A 156 -2.82 -2.93 -2.56
C LEU A 156 -3.28 -3.69 -1.31
N HIS A 157 -4.56 -3.54 -0.93
CA HIS A 157 -5.13 -4.31 0.19
C HIS A 157 -5.20 -5.81 -0.09
N GLN A 158 -5.58 -6.21 -1.31
CA GLN A 158 -5.66 -7.61 -1.70
C GLN A 158 -4.27 -8.26 -1.65
N TRP A 159 -3.29 -7.66 -2.31
CA TRP A 159 -1.95 -8.24 -2.38
C TRP A 159 -1.20 -8.20 -1.06
N SER A 160 -1.28 -7.10 -0.30
CA SER A 160 -0.70 -7.07 1.04
C SER A 160 -1.37 -8.09 1.99
N ARG A 161 -2.65 -8.41 1.80
CA ARG A 161 -3.32 -9.47 2.58
C ARG A 161 -2.85 -10.84 2.15
N ALA A 162 -2.81 -11.11 0.84
CA ALA A 162 -2.34 -12.40 0.30
C ALA A 162 -0.90 -12.72 0.73
N LEU A 163 0.00 -11.73 0.70
CA LEU A 163 1.37 -11.90 1.17
C LEU A 163 1.42 -12.23 2.66
N VAL A 164 0.70 -11.47 3.49
CA VAL A 164 0.68 -11.71 4.94
C VAL A 164 0.01 -13.04 5.29
N ASP A 165 -0.99 -13.50 4.52
CA ASP A 165 -1.61 -14.81 4.76
C ASP A 165 -0.65 -15.96 4.45
N LYS A 166 0.11 -15.84 3.35
CA LYS A 166 0.98 -16.92 2.85
C LYS A 166 2.32 -17.01 3.59
N TYR A 167 2.94 -15.88 3.98
CA TYR A 167 4.30 -15.87 4.51
C TYR A 167 4.35 -15.37 5.95
N ASP A 168 5.28 -15.93 6.74
CA ASP A 168 5.55 -15.57 8.13
C ASP A 168 6.56 -14.42 8.24
N LEU A 169 7.47 -14.34 7.25
CA LEU A 169 8.44 -13.26 7.10
C LEU A 169 8.37 -12.69 5.69
N ILE A 170 8.23 -11.37 5.59
CA ILE A 170 8.26 -10.63 4.33
C ILE A 170 9.43 -9.64 4.38
N CYS A 171 10.35 -9.76 3.43
CA CYS A 171 11.51 -8.88 3.29
C CYS A 171 11.32 -7.95 2.09
N HIS A 172 11.62 -6.66 2.26
CA HIS A 172 11.60 -5.68 1.18
C HIS A 172 12.69 -4.63 1.35
N GLU A 173 12.99 -3.90 0.28
CA GLU A 173 13.99 -2.83 0.32
C GLU A 173 13.48 -1.58 1.05
N ASP A 174 14.42 -0.82 1.67
CA ASP A 174 14.20 0.54 2.18
C ASP A 174 14.18 1.55 1.01
N LEU A 175 13.10 1.56 0.25
CA LEU A 175 12.98 2.46 -0.89
C LEU A 175 12.57 3.86 -0.44
N LYS A 176 13.46 4.84 -0.63
CA LYS A 176 13.13 6.27 -0.46
C LYS A 176 12.34 6.78 -1.66
N VAL A 177 11.06 6.39 -1.73
CA VAL A 177 10.16 6.73 -2.85
C VAL A 177 10.11 8.24 -3.10
N SER A 178 10.23 9.09 -2.06
CA SER A 178 10.30 10.55 -2.19
C SER A 178 11.43 11.04 -3.09
N ASN A 179 12.56 10.33 -3.16
CA ASN A 179 13.68 10.66 -4.02
C ASN A 179 13.44 10.19 -5.46
N MET A 180 12.73 9.08 -5.64
CA MET A 180 12.45 8.50 -6.96
C MET A 180 11.42 9.32 -7.75
N VAL A 181 10.50 10.02 -7.08
CA VAL A 181 9.46 10.85 -7.73
C VAL A 181 9.99 12.17 -8.30
N ARG A 182 11.28 12.45 -8.20
CA ARG A 182 11.93 13.59 -8.89
C ARG A 182 12.32 13.27 -10.34
N SER A 183 12.13 12.02 -10.78
CA SER A 183 12.46 11.56 -12.14
C SER A 183 11.27 11.69 -13.10
N ASN A 184 11.51 11.51 -14.40
CA ASN A 184 10.48 11.43 -15.44
C ASN A 184 9.48 10.29 -15.22
N MET A 185 9.77 9.35 -14.32
CA MET A 185 8.89 8.23 -13.93
C MET A 185 7.98 8.55 -12.75
N ALA A 186 8.02 9.77 -12.20
CA ALA A 186 7.25 10.18 -11.02
C ALA A 186 5.78 9.74 -11.05
N LYS A 187 5.10 9.97 -12.19
CA LYS A 187 3.69 9.61 -12.37
C LYS A 187 3.46 8.09 -12.23
N SER A 188 4.34 7.28 -12.79
CA SER A 188 4.26 5.81 -12.71
C SER A 188 4.57 5.29 -11.31
N ILE A 189 5.54 5.89 -10.63
CA ILE A 189 5.91 5.55 -9.25
C ILE A 189 4.77 5.89 -8.28
N TYR A 190 4.15 7.08 -8.43
CA TYR A 190 2.95 7.44 -7.66
C TYR A 190 1.76 6.52 -7.96
N ASP A 191 1.63 6.08 -9.23
CA ASP A 191 0.55 5.15 -9.60
C ASP A 191 0.77 3.75 -9.03
N ALA A 192 2.00 3.29 -8.91
CA ALA A 192 2.33 2.02 -8.27
C ALA A 192 1.98 2.02 -6.77
N GLY A 193 2.34 3.08 -6.03
CA GLY A 193 1.96 3.25 -4.62
C GLY A 193 2.71 2.33 -3.66
N TRP A 194 4.00 2.06 -3.89
CA TRP A 194 4.83 1.13 -3.12
C TRP A 194 4.89 1.46 -1.63
N SER A 195 5.04 2.74 -1.24
CA SER A 195 5.02 3.14 0.18
C SER A 195 3.74 2.68 0.87
N THR A 196 2.57 2.87 0.22
CA THR A 196 1.28 2.41 0.76
C THR A 196 1.19 0.88 0.83
N LEU A 197 1.80 0.16 -0.13
CA LEU A 197 1.90 -1.30 -0.07
C LEU A 197 2.67 -1.74 1.18
N PHE A 198 3.86 -1.17 1.41
CA PHE A 198 4.69 -1.51 2.57
C PHE A 198 4.04 -1.16 3.89
N GLU A 199 3.36 0.01 3.98
CA GLU A 199 2.53 0.35 5.13
C GLU A 199 1.43 -0.71 5.37
N PHE A 200 0.77 -1.17 4.29
CA PHE A 200 -0.29 -2.19 4.41
C PHE A 200 0.26 -3.56 4.81
N ILE A 201 1.43 -3.95 4.33
CA ILE A 201 2.12 -5.17 4.76
C ILE A 201 2.49 -5.06 6.23
N ALA A 202 3.13 -3.96 6.65
CA ALA A 202 3.61 -3.76 8.00
C ALA A 202 2.50 -3.91 9.06
N TYR A 203 1.42 -3.10 8.97
CA TYR A 203 0.37 -3.17 9.99
C TYR A 203 -0.43 -4.48 9.95
N LYS A 204 -0.55 -5.13 8.77
CA LYS A 204 -1.24 -6.42 8.68
C LYS A 204 -0.40 -7.55 9.23
N ALA A 205 0.90 -7.53 9.00
CA ALA A 205 1.84 -8.48 9.58
C ALA A 205 1.88 -8.34 11.10
N GLU A 206 1.95 -7.10 11.61
CA GLU A 206 1.84 -6.81 13.04
C GLU A 206 0.54 -7.38 13.63
N GLY A 207 -0.60 -7.09 13.01
CA GLY A 207 -1.90 -7.61 13.44
C GLY A 207 -2.08 -9.13 13.26
N ALA A 208 -1.16 -9.83 12.59
CA ALA A 208 -1.13 -11.27 12.43
C ALA A 208 0.01 -11.94 13.23
N GLY A 209 0.77 -11.18 14.02
CA GLY A 209 1.95 -11.69 14.73
C GLY A 209 3.12 -12.09 13.83
N LYS A 210 3.12 -11.64 12.56
CA LYS A 210 4.11 -11.99 11.55
C LYS A 210 5.21 -10.94 11.43
N HIS A 211 6.28 -11.27 10.72
CA HIS A 211 7.48 -10.44 10.65
C HIS A 211 7.60 -9.71 9.31
N VAL A 212 8.08 -8.47 9.38
CA VAL A 212 8.52 -7.71 8.21
C VAL A 212 9.95 -7.25 8.46
N ARG A 213 10.83 -7.43 7.48
CA ARG A 213 12.21 -6.94 7.54
C ARG A 213 12.48 -6.03 6.35
N VAL A 214 13.09 -4.89 6.64
CA VAL A 214 13.50 -3.91 5.66
C VAL A 214 15.00 -4.04 5.46
N VAL A 215 15.45 -4.17 4.20
CA VAL A 215 16.85 -4.37 3.86
C VAL A 215 17.44 -3.18 3.10
N ASP A 216 18.76 -3.00 3.17
CA ASP A 216 19.46 -1.96 2.40
C ASP A 216 19.33 -2.25 0.90
N PRO A 217 18.81 -1.30 0.10
CA PRO A 217 18.62 -1.46 -1.34
C PRO A 217 19.91 -1.45 -2.16
N ARG A 218 21.05 -1.13 -1.57
CA ARG A 218 22.31 -1.02 -2.29
C ARG A 218 22.71 -2.36 -2.89
N PHE A 219 22.95 -2.35 -4.21
CA PHE A 219 23.48 -3.49 -4.99
C PHE A 219 22.59 -4.74 -5.08
N THR A 220 21.37 -4.74 -4.56
CA THR A 220 20.44 -5.89 -4.65
C THR A 220 20.24 -6.37 -6.08
N SER A 221 20.12 -5.46 -7.05
CA SER A 221 20.00 -5.79 -8.48
C SER A 221 21.33 -6.13 -9.18
N GLN A 222 22.47 -5.98 -8.49
CA GLN A 222 23.80 -6.19 -9.06
C GLN A 222 24.50 -7.45 -8.51
N GLU A 223 24.13 -7.89 -7.33
CA GLU A 223 24.66 -9.07 -6.67
C GLU A 223 24.08 -10.35 -7.27
N CYS A 224 24.89 -11.40 -7.37
CA CYS A 224 24.44 -12.69 -7.84
C CYS A 224 23.91 -13.53 -6.67
N PRO A 225 22.66 -14.03 -6.71
CA PRO A 225 22.14 -14.86 -5.62
C PRO A 225 22.83 -16.21 -5.48
N GLY A 226 23.49 -16.71 -6.55
CA GLY A 226 24.20 -17.99 -6.49
C GLY A 226 25.60 -17.92 -5.89
N CYS A 227 26.37 -16.86 -6.17
CA CYS A 227 27.79 -16.78 -5.75
C CYS A 227 28.17 -15.46 -5.08
N GLY A 228 27.25 -14.49 -4.92
CA GLY A 228 27.51 -13.21 -4.24
C GLY A 228 28.33 -12.20 -5.06
N VAL A 229 28.84 -12.56 -6.25
CA VAL A 229 29.64 -11.63 -7.06
C VAL A 229 28.79 -10.43 -7.49
N ARG A 230 29.38 -9.25 -7.45
CA ARG A 230 28.72 -8.02 -7.87
C ARG A 230 29.13 -7.63 -9.29
N ARG A 231 28.11 -7.43 -10.14
CA ARG A 231 28.34 -6.96 -11.51
C ARG A 231 27.38 -5.80 -11.84
N ARG A 232 27.91 -4.73 -12.41
CA ARG A 232 27.07 -3.65 -12.93
C ARG A 232 26.23 -4.15 -14.10
N LYS A 233 24.93 -3.82 -14.08
CA LYS A 233 23.98 -4.15 -15.13
C LYS A 233 23.29 -2.89 -15.62
N SER A 234 23.05 -2.78 -16.92
CA SER A 234 22.23 -1.69 -17.46
C SER A 234 20.77 -1.86 -17.02
N LEU A 235 20.00 -0.76 -17.00
CA LEU A 235 18.57 -0.82 -16.67
C LEU A 235 17.74 -1.57 -17.72
N SER A 236 18.25 -1.67 -18.96
CA SER A 236 17.61 -2.40 -20.05
C SER A 236 17.82 -3.91 -19.97
N GLN A 237 18.85 -4.37 -19.28
CA GLN A 237 19.16 -5.79 -19.13
C GLN A 237 18.18 -6.45 -18.17
N ARG A 238 17.35 -7.36 -18.67
CA ARG A 238 16.31 -8.06 -17.90
C ARG A 238 16.74 -9.42 -17.38
N LEU A 239 17.75 -10.02 -17.99
CA LEU A 239 18.29 -11.29 -17.59
C LEU A 239 19.56 -11.09 -16.75
N HIS A 240 19.63 -11.77 -15.63
CA HIS A 240 20.85 -11.92 -14.85
C HIS A 240 21.60 -13.15 -15.37
N MET A 241 22.78 -12.93 -15.92
CA MET A 241 23.70 -13.99 -16.34
C MET A 241 24.99 -13.82 -15.54
N CYS A 242 25.36 -14.82 -14.77
CA CYS A 242 26.58 -14.84 -13.97
C CYS A 242 27.66 -15.65 -14.65
N GLU A 243 28.72 -15.01 -15.11
CA GLU A 243 29.85 -15.68 -15.75
C GLU A 243 30.67 -16.55 -14.78
N LEU A 244 30.58 -16.28 -13.46
CA LEU A 244 31.33 -17.01 -12.45
C LEU A 244 30.66 -18.34 -12.06
N CYS A 245 29.34 -18.36 -11.88
CA CYS A 245 28.62 -19.57 -11.44
C CYS A 245 27.62 -20.10 -12.48
N GLY A 246 27.51 -19.47 -13.64
CA GLY A 246 26.62 -19.91 -14.72
C GLY A 246 25.12 -19.63 -14.48
N LEU A 247 24.76 -18.99 -13.36
CA LEU A 247 23.35 -18.74 -13.04
C LEU A 247 22.72 -17.80 -14.09
N GLU A 248 21.61 -18.27 -14.68
CA GLU A 248 20.78 -17.48 -15.58
C GLU A 248 19.36 -17.40 -15.03
N ILE A 249 18.89 -16.19 -14.73
CA ILE A 249 17.61 -15.95 -14.05
C ILE A 249 17.10 -14.54 -14.39
N ASP A 250 15.78 -14.29 -14.29
CA ASP A 250 15.22 -12.95 -14.41
C ASP A 250 15.86 -12.02 -13.38
N ARG A 251 16.15 -10.77 -13.78
CA ARG A 251 16.82 -9.78 -12.94
C ARG A 251 16.05 -9.43 -11.68
N ASP A 252 14.72 -9.26 -11.81
CA ASP A 252 13.86 -8.85 -10.72
C ASP A 252 13.70 -10.05 -9.75
N HIS A 253 13.73 -11.29 -10.27
CA HIS A 253 13.79 -12.52 -9.46
C HIS A 253 15.11 -12.62 -8.69
N ALA A 254 16.24 -12.37 -9.34
CA ALA A 254 17.55 -12.35 -8.68
C ALA A 254 17.60 -11.32 -7.54
N ALA A 255 17.06 -10.11 -7.78
CA ALA A 255 16.96 -9.07 -6.75
C ALA A 255 16.10 -9.51 -5.57
N ALA A 256 14.95 -10.14 -5.81
CA ALA A 256 14.08 -10.63 -4.76
C ALA A 256 14.77 -11.74 -3.90
N GLN A 257 15.57 -12.61 -4.50
CA GLN A 257 16.36 -13.61 -3.77
C GLN A 257 17.44 -12.95 -2.88
N ILE A 258 18.12 -11.92 -3.36
CA ILE A 258 19.08 -11.14 -2.55
C ILE A 258 18.38 -10.42 -1.39
N ILE A 259 17.19 -9.84 -1.64
CA ILE A 259 16.37 -9.22 -0.60
C ILE A 259 16.02 -10.23 0.49
N LEU A 260 15.60 -11.44 0.11
CA LEU A 260 15.31 -12.50 1.06
C LEU A 260 16.56 -12.89 1.86
N SER A 261 17.68 -13.19 1.20
CA SER A 261 18.91 -13.60 1.86
C SER A 261 19.37 -12.58 2.91
N ARG A 262 19.36 -11.29 2.56
CA ARG A 262 19.69 -10.20 3.50
C ARG A 262 18.69 -10.08 4.65
N GLY A 263 17.40 -10.34 4.39
CA GLY A 263 16.37 -10.28 5.41
C GLY A 263 16.37 -11.47 6.37
N VAL A 264 16.84 -12.63 5.96
CA VAL A 264 16.96 -13.83 6.82
C VAL A 264 18.20 -13.76 7.73
N VAL A 265 19.31 -13.18 7.24
CA VAL A 265 20.52 -12.98 8.05
C VAL A 265 20.26 -11.94 9.13
N THR A 266 20.16 -12.36 10.39
CA THR A 266 20.08 -11.44 11.54
C THR A 266 21.45 -10.79 11.76
N PRO A 267 21.55 -9.50 12.11
CA PRO A 267 22.81 -8.90 12.53
C PRO A 267 23.38 -9.67 13.71
N GLY A 268 24.52 -10.37 13.52
CA GLY A 268 25.18 -11.20 14.52
C GLY A 268 25.18 -12.71 14.25
N GLN A 269 24.46 -13.21 13.26
CA GLN A 269 24.58 -14.59 12.78
C GLN A 269 25.31 -14.62 11.44
N VAL A 270 26.53 -15.10 11.43
CA VAL A 270 27.26 -15.50 10.22
C VAL A 270 26.42 -16.59 9.53
N ALA A 271 26.32 -16.54 8.19
CA ALA A 271 25.60 -17.51 7.37
C ALA A 271 26.15 -18.94 7.64
N GLY A 272 25.56 -19.63 8.58
CA GLY A 272 25.88 -20.97 8.99
C GLY A 272 24.71 -21.51 9.82
N ASN A 273 23.95 -22.43 9.21
CA ASN A 273 22.90 -23.22 9.86
C ASN A 273 21.59 -22.48 10.22
N ILE A 274 20.93 -21.88 9.24
CA ILE A 274 19.47 -21.87 9.20
C ILE A 274 19.11 -22.87 8.10
N GLY A 275 18.58 -24.03 8.48
CA GLY A 275 18.12 -25.07 7.56
C GLY A 275 16.88 -24.62 6.78
N PHE A 276 17.06 -23.69 5.87
CA PHE A 276 16.14 -23.41 4.79
C PHE A 276 16.74 -24.02 3.53
N GLU A 277 16.24 -25.18 3.15
CA GLU A 277 16.40 -25.66 1.78
C GLU A 277 15.72 -24.62 0.88
N ILE A 278 16.50 -23.92 0.07
CA ILE A 278 15.99 -23.11 -1.02
C ILE A 278 15.39 -24.11 -1.99
N PRO A 279 14.07 -24.10 -2.27
CA PRO A 279 13.51 -24.97 -3.30
C PRO A 279 14.16 -24.62 -4.62
N ASN A 280 14.77 -25.64 -5.26
CA ASN A 280 15.28 -25.56 -6.65
C ASN A 280 14.19 -25.12 -7.63
#